data_2a6467f0600745f6917958cd1b5433df
#
_entry.id   2a6467f0600745f6917958cd1b5433df
#
_cell.length_a   1.000
_cell.length_b   1.000
_cell.length_c   1.000
_cell.angle_alpha   90.00
_cell.angle_beta   90.00
_cell.angle_gamma   90.00
#
_symmetry.space_group_name_H-M   'P 1'
#
loop_
_entity.id
_entity.type
_entity.pdbx_description
1 polymer ?
#
loop_
_entity_poly.entity_id
_entity_poly.type
_entity_poly.pdbx_seq_one_letter_code
_entity_poly.pdbx_strand_id
1 'polypeptide(L)'
;DSAQAVERWQQMRGSWGDLHTGHCLLPGPGITSQEQRIACVTTRVLFADLSKHEIAAYVASGEPLRCAGGFALEGLGGSFVERLDGCYSNVIGLSLPLLRRWLPRI
;
A
#
# COMPACT_ATOMS: atom_id res chain seq x y z
N ASP A 1 -9.00 -0.69 -15.85
CA ASP A 1 -8.81 0.24 -16.96
C ASP A 1 -8.83 1.69 -16.46
N SER A 2 -8.57 2.64 -17.35
CA SER A 2 -8.47 4.05 -16.97
C SER A 2 -9.77 4.61 -16.41
N ALA A 3 -10.91 4.24 -16.94
CA ALA A 3 -12.21 4.72 -16.45
C ALA A 3 -12.47 4.24 -15.02
N GLN A 4 -12.15 2.99 -14.74
CA GLN A 4 -12.29 2.44 -13.40
C GLN A 4 -11.32 3.11 -12.41
N ALA A 5 -10.10 3.42 -12.84
CA ALA A 5 -9.13 4.10 -12.01
C ALA A 5 -9.59 5.53 -11.65
N VAL A 6 -10.16 6.25 -12.61
CA VAL A 6 -10.73 7.59 -12.36
C VAL A 6 -11.87 7.49 -11.34
N GLU A 7 -12.78 6.55 -11.53
CA GLU A 7 -13.92 6.36 -10.62
C GLU A 7 -13.45 6.02 -9.21
N ARG A 8 -12.47 5.12 -9.08
CA ARG A 8 -11.90 4.75 -7.78
C ARG A 8 -11.32 5.97 -7.08
N TRP A 9 -10.53 6.79 -7.77
CA TRP A 9 -9.94 7.99 -7.18
C TRP A 9 -10.98 9.04 -6.79
N GLN A 10 -12.07 9.16 -7.56
CA GLN A 10 -13.16 10.04 -7.18
C GLN A 10 -13.82 9.64 -5.86
N GLN A 11 -13.83 8.35 -5.56
CA GLN A 11 -14.34 7.83 -4.28
C GLN A 11 -13.32 7.97 -3.15
N MET A 12 -12.03 7.87 -3.45
CA MET A 12 -10.95 7.89 -2.46
C MET A 12 -10.56 9.30 -2.00
N ARG A 13 -10.65 10.28 -2.88
CA ARG A 13 -10.18 11.63 -2.60
C ARG A 13 -10.76 12.20 -1.32
N GLY A 14 -9.92 12.84 -0.51
CA GLY A 14 -10.34 13.48 0.73
C GLY A 14 -10.76 12.52 1.84
N SER A 15 -10.61 11.21 1.64
CA SER A 15 -11.11 10.18 2.54
C SER A 15 -9.98 9.34 3.11
N TRP A 16 -10.26 8.71 4.25
CA TRP A 16 -9.40 7.66 4.80
C TRP A 16 -9.73 6.32 4.13
N GLY A 17 -8.69 5.56 3.80
CA GLY A 17 -8.82 4.19 3.36
C GLY A 17 -7.94 3.28 4.20
N ASP A 18 -8.31 2.01 4.28
CA ASP A 18 -7.50 1.00 4.96
C ASP A 18 -6.80 0.16 3.92
N LEU A 19 -5.48 0.03 4.06
CA LEU A 19 -4.68 -0.81 3.19
C LEU A 19 -4.19 -2.01 3.99
N HIS A 20 -4.61 -3.19 3.54
CA HIS A 20 -4.28 -4.47 4.19
C HIS A 20 -3.25 -5.22 3.37
N THR A 21 -2.18 -5.67 4.01
CA THR A 21 -1.17 -6.50 3.35
C THR A 21 -1.00 -7.80 4.13
N GLY A 22 -1.28 -8.91 3.48
CA GLY A 22 -1.05 -10.24 4.05
C GLY A 22 0.41 -10.62 3.97
N HIS A 23 0.91 -11.21 5.04
CA HIS A 23 2.30 -11.67 5.13
C HIS A 23 2.32 -13.13 5.53
N CYS A 24 3.21 -13.89 4.91
CA CYS A 24 3.38 -15.30 5.19
C CYS A 24 4.87 -15.65 5.20
N LEU A 25 5.32 -16.25 6.30
CA LEU A 25 6.67 -16.78 6.42
C LEU A 25 6.58 -18.30 6.45
N LEU A 26 7.22 -18.94 5.46
CA LEU A 26 7.23 -20.38 5.34
C LEU A 26 8.53 -20.96 5.89
N PRO A 27 8.50 -22.16 6.51
CA PRO A 27 9.73 -22.86 6.89
C PRO A 27 10.59 -23.15 5.66
N GLY A 28 11.90 -23.07 5.84
CA GLY A 28 12.84 -23.36 4.75
C GLY A 28 14.29 -23.29 5.22
N PRO A 29 15.27 -23.47 4.31
CA PRO A 29 16.66 -23.35 4.67
C PRO A 29 16.96 -22.00 5.29
N GLY A 30 17.67 -21.98 6.43
CA GLY A 30 18.00 -20.76 7.15
C GLY A 30 16.91 -20.27 8.11
N ILE A 31 15.75 -20.90 8.12
CA ILE A 31 14.67 -20.61 9.07
C ILE A 31 14.59 -21.78 10.05
N THR A 32 14.84 -21.51 11.34
CA THR A 32 14.87 -22.55 12.34
C THR A 32 13.50 -23.00 12.83
N SER A 33 12.48 -22.14 12.70
CA SER A 33 11.11 -22.47 13.05
C SER A 33 10.49 -23.37 11.99
N GLN A 34 9.80 -24.41 12.44
CA GLN A 34 9.01 -25.27 11.57
C GLN A 34 7.60 -24.74 11.37
N GLU A 35 7.22 -23.68 12.06
CA GLU A 35 5.88 -23.14 12.01
C GLU A 35 5.73 -22.08 10.94
N GLN A 36 4.66 -22.18 10.17
CA GLN A 36 4.24 -21.14 9.26
C GLN A 36 3.74 -19.92 10.07
N ARG A 37 4.17 -18.73 9.68
CA ARG A 37 3.69 -17.50 10.30
C ARG A 37 2.87 -16.72 9.29
N ILE A 38 1.69 -16.28 9.72
CA ILE A 38 0.77 -15.52 8.88
C ILE A 38 0.29 -14.32 9.69
N ALA A 39 0.30 -13.14 9.06
CA ALA A 39 -0.26 -11.94 9.66
C ALA A 39 -0.74 -10.97 8.58
N CYS A 40 -1.77 -10.22 8.91
CA CYS A 40 -2.23 -9.10 8.08
C CYS A 40 -1.85 -7.80 8.79
N VAL A 41 -1.19 -6.90 8.07
CA VAL A 41 -0.85 -5.58 8.57
C VAL A 41 -1.73 -4.56 7.87
N THR A 42 -2.41 -3.73 8.66
CA THR A 42 -3.31 -2.70 8.14
C THR A 42 -2.72 -1.32 8.39
N THR A 43 -2.72 -0.49 7.36
CA THR A 43 -2.31 0.91 7.47
C THR A 43 -3.45 1.79 6.97
N ARG A 44 -3.81 2.81 7.75
CA ARG A 44 -4.79 3.78 7.32
C ARG A 44 -4.10 4.87 6.52
N VAL A 45 -4.71 5.25 5.41
CA VAL A 45 -4.17 6.23 4.47
C VAL A 45 -5.19 7.31 4.26
N LEU A 46 -4.81 8.57 4.51
CA LEU A 46 -5.65 9.72 4.17
C LEU A 46 -5.22 10.25 2.81
N PHE A 47 -6.14 10.21 1.87
CA PHE A 47 -5.90 10.69 0.52
C PHE A 47 -6.21 12.18 0.41
N ALA A 48 -5.40 12.91 -0.34
CA ALA A 48 -5.64 14.31 -0.64
C ALA A 48 -6.97 14.48 -1.40
N ASP A 49 -7.60 15.63 -1.22
CA ASP A 49 -8.84 15.94 -1.94
C ASP A 49 -8.50 16.46 -3.35
N LEU A 50 -8.24 15.52 -4.25
CA LEU A 50 -7.82 15.82 -5.61
C LEU A 50 -8.96 16.37 -6.44
N SER A 51 -8.64 17.35 -7.30
CA SER A 51 -9.57 17.81 -8.32
C SER A 51 -9.75 16.75 -9.41
N LYS A 52 -10.80 16.90 -10.20
CA LYS A 52 -11.01 16.02 -11.36
C LYS A 52 -9.84 16.09 -12.34
N HIS A 53 -9.25 17.28 -12.51
CA HIS A 53 -8.11 17.47 -13.39
C HIS A 53 -6.89 16.71 -12.87
N GLU A 54 -6.61 16.78 -11.57
CA GLU A 54 -5.50 16.07 -10.96
C GLU A 54 -5.66 14.55 -11.09
N ILE A 55 -6.88 14.05 -10.85
CA ILE A 55 -7.17 12.62 -11.00
C ILE A 55 -6.94 12.18 -12.45
N ALA A 56 -7.45 12.93 -13.41
CA ALA A 56 -7.27 12.61 -14.82
C ALA A 56 -5.79 12.58 -15.23
N ALA A 57 -5.03 13.56 -14.76
CA ALA A 57 -3.59 13.64 -15.04
C ALA A 57 -2.83 12.46 -14.43
N TYR A 58 -3.18 12.10 -13.19
CA TYR A 58 -2.54 10.96 -12.52
C TYR A 58 -2.84 9.64 -13.22
N VAL A 59 -4.10 9.41 -13.57
CA VAL A 59 -4.48 8.19 -14.30
C VAL A 59 -3.79 8.14 -15.67
N ALA A 60 -3.68 9.28 -16.35
CA ALA A 60 -2.99 9.37 -17.64
C ALA A 60 -1.51 9.00 -17.55
N SER A 61 -0.88 9.16 -16.37
CA SER A 61 0.51 8.73 -16.16
C SER A 61 0.69 7.22 -16.24
N GLY A 62 -0.38 6.47 -16.07
CA GLY A 62 -0.36 5.00 -16.07
C GLY A 62 0.00 4.37 -14.72
N GLU A 63 0.48 5.15 -13.76
CA GLU A 63 0.90 4.60 -12.46
C GLU A 63 -0.25 3.89 -11.73
N PRO A 64 -1.48 4.46 -11.63
CA PRO A 64 -2.57 3.77 -10.94
C PRO A 64 -2.94 2.42 -11.56
N LEU A 65 -2.69 2.24 -12.85
CA LEU A 65 -3.01 0.99 -13.55
C LEU A 65 -1.99 -0.11 -13.26
N ARG A 66 -0.81 0.26 -12.75
CA ARG A 66 0.26 -0.69 -12.43
C ARG A 66 0.32 -1.05 -10.95
N CYS A 67 -0.52 -0.44 -10.12
CA CYS A 67 -0.48 -0.62 -8.68
C CYS A 67 -1.79 -1.21 -8.17
N ALA A 68 -1.71 -2.24 -7.31
CA ALA A 68 -2.89 -2.92 -6.78
C ALA A 68 -3.82 -1.97 -6.02
N GLY A 69 -3.26 -1.02 -5.26
CA GLY A 69 -4.04 -0.04 -4.51
C GLY A 69 -4.45 1.19 -5.31
N GLY A 70 -4.04 1.29 -6.57
CA GLY A 70 -4.34 2.44 -7.42
C GLY A 70 -3.39 3.62 -7.23
N PHE A 71 -2.32 3.47 -6.47
CA PHE A 71 -1.29 4.48 -6.28
C PHE A 71 0.02 3.84 -5.81
N ALA A 72 1.12 4.54 -6.05
CA ALA A 72 2.43 4.15 -5.54
C ALA A 72 2.95 5.23 -4.59
N LEU A 73 3.19 4.86 -3.32
CA LEU A 73 3.67 5.81 -2.32
C LEU A 73 5.05 6.37 -2.68
N GLU A 74 5.89 5.57 -3.33
CA GLU A 74 7.22 5.97 -3.77
C GLU A 74 7.21 6.67 -5.14
N GLY A 75 6.07 6.71 -5.82
CA GLY A 75 5.91 7.35 -7.12
C GLY A 75 5.20 8.70 -7.03
N LEU A 76 4.54 9.06 -8.13
CA LEU A 76 3.78 10.31 -8.20
C LEU A 76 2.66 10.34 -7.16
N GLY A 77 2.08 9.17 -6.87
CA GLY A 77 0.98 9.05 -5.91
C GLY A 77 1.36 9.40 -4.48
N GLY A 78 2.65 9.45 -4.16
CA GLY A 78 3.10 9.85 -2.83
C GLY A 78 2.67 11.27 -2.46
N SER A 79 2.59 12.17 -3.46
CA SER A 79 2.14 13.55 -3.23
C SER A 79 0.64 13.64 -2.96
N PHE A 80 -0.12 12.57 -3.20
CA PHE A 80 -1.56 12.52 -3.02
C PHE A 80 -1.96 11.82 -1.72
N VAL A 81 -0.99 11.53 -0.86
CA VAL A 81 -1.22 10.97 0.47
C VAL A 81 -0.89 12.04 1.50
N GLU A 82 -1.92 12.47 2.25
CA GLU A 82 -1.77 13.50 3.27
C GLU A 82 -1.21 12.95 4.58
N ARG A 83 -1.63 11.74 4.96
CA ARG A 83 -1.27 11.12 6.22
C ARG A 83 -1.28 9.60 6.12
N LEU A 84 -0.43 8.98 6.92
CA LEU A 84 -0.46 7.54 7.18
C LEU A 84 -0.65 7.32 8.68
N ASP A 85 -1.50 6.35 9.03
CA ASP A 85 -1.63 5.87 10.40
C ASP A 85 -1.33 4.39 10.39
N GLY A 86 -0.14 4.02 10.88
CA GLY A 86 0.35 2.65 10.87
C GLY A 86 1.73 2.51 10.26
N CYS A 87 1.94 1.39 9.57
CA CYS A 87 3.25 1.04 9.04
C CYS A 87 3.46 1.60 7.63
N TYR A 88 4.45 2.47 7.49
CA TYR A 88 4.80 3.08 6.20
C TYR A 88 5.18 2.02 5.15
N SER A 89 6.07 1.09 5.51
CA SER A 89 6.53 0.09 4.55
C SER A 89 5.44 -0.90 4.13
N ASN A 90 4.41 -1.07 4.97
CA ASN A 90 3.24 -1.88 4.62
C ASN A 90 2.53 -1.33 3.38
N VAL A 91 2.47 -0.01 3.25
CA VAL A 91 1.83 0.63 2.10
C VAL A 91 2.59 0.34 0.81
N ILE A 92 3.91 0.17 0.91
CA ILE A 92 4.76 -0.18 -0.23
C ILE A 92 4.63 -1.66 -0.58
N GLY A 93 4.23 -2.51 0.38
CA GLY A 93 3.93 -3.91 0.11
C GLY A 93 4.55 -4.92 1.06
N LEU A 94 5.40 -4.48 1.98
CA LEU A 94 6.04 -5.38 2.95
C LEU A 94 6.27 -4.64 4.26
N SER A 95 5.67 -5.13 5.34
CA SER A 95 5.90 -4.55 6.66
C SER A 95 7.29 -4.97 7.17
N LEU A 96 8.24 -4.05 7.09
CA LEU A 96 9.59 -4.28 7.59
C LEU A 96 9.64 -4.49 9.11
N PRO A 97 8.84 -3.75 9.93
CA PRO A 97 8.78 -4.04 11.36
C PRO A 97 8.28 -5.44 11.68
N LEU A 98 7.29 -5.95 10.93
CA LEU A 98 6.81 -7.32 11.12
C LEU A 98 7.89 -8.33 10.75
N LEU A 99 8.57 -8.10 9.61
CA LEU A 99 9.66 -8.96 9.16
C LEU A 99 10.78 -9.01 10.20
N ARG A 100 11.14 -7.86 10.77
CA ARG A 100 12.16 -7.78 11.81
C ARG A 100 11.78 -8.62 13.05
N ARG A 101 10.50 -8.60 13.44
CA ARG A 101 10.02 -9.40 14.57
C ARG A 101 10.05 -10.89 14.27
N TRP A 102 9.77 -11.27 13.02
CA TRP A 102 9.80 -12.68 12.60
C TRP A 102 11.21 -13.20 12.37
N LEU A 103 12.15 -12.33 12.01
CA LEU A 103 13.54 -12.65 11.70
C LEU A 103 14.46 -11.81 12.60
N PRO A 104 14.55 -12.13 13.91
CA PRO A 104 15.19 -11.23 14.88
C PRO A 104 16.71 -11.07 14.71
N ARG A 105 17.32 -11.77 13.79
CA ARG A 105 18.75 -11.67 13.51
C ARG A 105 19.11 -10.76 12.35
N ILE A 106 18.11 -10.15 11.77
CA ILE A 106 18.36 -9.18 10.70
C ILE A 106 18.92 -7.89 11.27
#